data_b3ca4c97ff1ca2378b6087e3b6b9e175
#
_entry.id   b3ca4c97ff1ca2378b6087e3b6b9e175
#
_cell.length_a   1.000
_cell.length_b   1.000
_cell.length_c   1.000
_cell.angle_alpha   90.00
_cell.angle_beta   90.00
_cell.angle_gamma   90.00
#
_symmetry.space_group_name_H-M   'P 1'
#
loop_
_entity.id
_entity.type
_entity.pdbx_description
1 polymer ?
#
loop_
_entity_poly.entity_id
_entity_poly.type
_entity_poly.pdbx_seq_one_letter_code
_entity_poly.pdbx_strand_id
1 'polypeptide(L)'
;MIETDHIILRKASFADCDLFAEWESRETVIEHFCTTGKRNLDTITDEFHNVIHDSSREWMTIVEKSSKKPLGKIDITNIDSINDSLNIAIIYLADETARGKGYGTESMEALLRHAFEELGTHRVTVSHFPDDKVASNLYTKLGFR
;
A
#
# COMPACT_ATOMS: atom_id res chain seq x y z
N MET A 1 -1.97 -11.09 8.82
CA MET A 1 -2.58 -11.22 7.50
C MET A 1 -4.05 -10.80 7.57
N ILE A 2 -4.50 -10.01 6.62
CA ILE A 2 -5.87 -9.53 6.56
C ILE A 2 -6.54 -10.14 5.34
N GLU A 3 -7.67 -10.82 5.53
CA GLU A 3 -8.41 -11.42 4.42
C GLU A 3 -9.78 -10.77 4.28
N THR A 4 -10.20 -10.58 3.03
CA THR A 4 -11.55 -10.11 2.68
C THR A 4 -12.17 -11.12 1.70
N ASP A 5 -13.30 -10.75 1.10
CA ASP A 5 -13.99 -11.64 0.15
C ASP A 5 -13.14 -11.90 -1.11
N HIS A 6 -12.35 -10.94 -1.57
CA HIS A 6 -11.64 -11.02 -2.84
C HIS A 6 -10.14 -10.86 -2.74
N ILE A 7 -9.62 -10.33 -1.64
CA ILE A 7 -8.19 -10.01 -1.50
C ILE A 7 -7.61 -10.48 -0.18
N ILE A 8 -6.28 -10.58 -0.16
CA ILE A 8 -5.49 -10.84 1.04
C ILE A 8 -4.44 -9.75 1.12
N LEU A 9 -4.32 -9.10 2.29
CA LEU A 9 -3.24 -8.17 2.58
C LEU A 9 -2.25 -8.89 3.48
N ARG A 10 -1.03 -9.10 3.02
CA ARG A 10 0.01 -9.75 3.80
C ARG A 10 1.26 -8.90 3.88
N LYS A 11 2.08 -9.11 4.89
CA LYS A 11 3.38 -8.45 4.96
C LYS A 11 4.19 -8.78 3.72
N ALA A 12 4.87 -7.78 3.18
CA ALA A 12 5.78 -8.00 2.06
C ALA A 12 6.95 -8.88 2.49
N SER A 13 7.40 -9.76 1.60
CA SER A 13 8.55 -10.61 1.81
C SER A 13 9.70 -10.19 0.90
N PHE A 14 10.90 -10.71 1.16
CA PHE A 14 12.06 -10.42 0.30
C PHE A 14 11.78 -10.79 -1.16
N ALA A 15 11.07 -11.89 -1.40
CA ALA A 15 10.70 -12.33 -2.75
C ALA A 15 9.84 -11.30 -3.48
N ASP A 16 9.08 -10.49 -2.77
CA ASP A 16 8.22 -9.46 -3.39
C ASP A 16 9.04 -8.28 -3.94
N CYS A 17 10.29 -8.13 -3.54
CA CYS A 17 11.13 -7.02 -4.03
C CYS A 17 11.30 -7.04 -5.54
N ASP A 18 11.39 -8.22 -6.16
CA ASP A 18 11.47 -8.33 -7.62
C ASP A 18 10.22 -7.77 -8.29
N LEU A 19 9.05 -8.09 -7.74
CA LEU A 19 7.77 -7.58 -8.24
C LEU A 19 7.67 -6.06 -8.05
N PHE A 20 8.05 -5.56 -6.88
CA PHE A 20 8.00 -4.13 -6.61
C PHE A 20 8.95 -3.36 -7.54
N ALA A 21 10.14 -3.91 -7.81
CA ALA A 21 11.09 -3.28 -8.73
C ALA A 21 10.51 -3.20 -10.14
N GLU A 22 9.86 -4.25 -10.62
CA GLU A 22 9.20 -4.26 -11.93
C GLU A 22 8.05 -3.25 -11.95
N TRP A 23 7.16 -3.32 -10.98
CA TRP A 23 6.00 -2.44 -10.92
C TRP A 23 6.39 -0.97 -10.81
N GLU A 24 7.36 -0.67 -9.95
CA GLU A 24 7.78 0.71 -9.68
C GLU A 24 8.71 1.26 -10.76
N SER A 25 8.99 0.48 -11.80
CA SER A 25 9.63 0.95 -13.02
C SER A 25 8.63 1.37 -14.11
N ARG A 26 7.35 1.05 -13.93
CA ARG A 26 6.29 1.39 -14.92
C ARG A 26 5.83 2.82 -14.72
N GLU A 27 5.61 3.54 -15.82
CA GLU A 27 5.14 4.93 -15.77
C GLU A 27 3.79 5.05 -15.07
N THR A 28 2.90 4.09 -15.28
CA THR A 28 1.57 4.09 -14.64
C THR A 28 1.63 3.97 -13.13
N VAL A 29 2.72 3.44 -12.60
CA VAL A 29 2.93 3.33 -11.15
C VAL A 29 3.75 4.51 -10.64
N ILE A 30 4.80 4.90 -11.35
CA ILE A 30 5.70 6.01 -10.97
C ILE A 30 4.93 7.30 -10.73
N GLU A 31 3.90 7.59 -11.52
CA GLU A 31 3.12 8.82 -11.38
C GLU A 31 2.40 8.93 -10.03
N HIS A 32 2.29 7.83 -9.27
CA HIS A 32 1.75 7.86 -7.91
C HIS A 32 2.81 8.13 -6.84
N PHE A 33 4.08 8.24 -7.23
CA PHE A 33 5.20 8.45 -6.31
C PHE A 33 5.71 9.88 -6.37
N CYS A 34 6.17 10.39 -5.22
CA CYS A 34 6.76 11.72 -5.12
C CYS A 34 8.23 11.74 -5.52
N THR A 35 8.70 10.75 -6.25
CA THR A 35 10.08 10.65 -6.71
C THR A 35 10.16 10.72 -8.22
N THR A 36 11.28 11.23 -8.74
CA THR A 36 11.55 11.25 -10.17
C THR A 36 12.37 10.03 -10.56
N GLY A 37 12.07 9.45 -11.70
CA GLY A 37 12.82 8.32 -12.24
C GLY A 37 12.35 6.96 -11.73
N LYS A 38 12.86 5.93 -12.38
CA LYS A 38 12.51 4.54 -12.08
C LYS A 38 13.25 4.03 -10.86
N ARG A 39 12.57 3.24 -10.06
CA ARG A 39 13.16 2.59 -8.90
C ARG A 39 13.66 1.22 -9.33
N ASN A 40 14.91 0.91 -9.05
CA ASN A 40 15.51 -0.37 -9.44
C ASN A 40 15.52 -1.36 -8.27
N LEU A 41 15.87 -2.62 -8.57
CA LEU A 41 15.87 -3.70 -7.58
C LEU A 41 16.79 -3.40 -6.38
N ASP A 42 17.96 -2.84 -6.64
CA ASP A 42 18.91 -2.53 -5.55
C ASP A 42 18.32 -1.51 -4.58
N THR A 43 17.71 -0.45 -5.11
CA THR A 43 17.05 0.58 -4.30
C THR A 43 15.91 -0.01 -3.47
N ILE A 44 15.07 -0.82 -4.10
CA ILE A 44 13.91 -1.46 -3.44
C ILE A 44 14.36 -2.44 -2.36
N THR A 45 15.40 -3.23 -2.64
CA THR A 45 15.96 -4.18 -1.68
C THR A 45 16.55 -3.48 -0.47
N ASP A 46 17.28 -2.39 -0.68
CA ASP A 46 17.84 -1.59 0.41
C ASP A 46 16.71 -1.00 1.27
N GLU A 47 15.66 -0.46 0.65
CA GLU A 47 14.52 0.04 1.40
C GLU A 47 13.82 -1.06 2.17
N PHE A 48 13.67 -2.24 1.57
CA PHE A 48 13.04 -3.39 2.25
C PHE A 48 13.79 -3.74 3.53
N HIS A 49 15.11 -3.80 3.47
CA HIS A 49 15.93 -4.06 4.68
C HIS A 49 15.70 -2.99 5.75
N ASN A 50 15.61 -1.74 5.36
CA ASN A 50 15.32 -0.66 6.31
C ASN A 50 13.92 -0.79 6.91
N VAL A 51 12.94 -1.14 6.10
CA VAL A 51 11.54 -1.27 6.54
C VAL A 51 11.37 -2.40 7.56
N ILE A 52 11.97 -3.56 7.32
CA ILE A 52 11.81 -4.71 8.22
C ILE A 52 12.49 -4.50 9.58
N HIS A 53 13.43 -3.56 9.66
CA HIS A 53 14.10 -3.22 10.91
C HIS A 53 13.56 -1.93 11.56
N ASP A 54 12.54 -1.31 10.96
CA ASP A 54 11.97 -0.06 11.43
C ASP A 54 10.52 -0.32 11.90
N SER A 55 10.30 -0.27 13.20
CA SER A 55 8.97 -0.53 13.78
C SER A 55 7.92 0.51 13.38
N SER A 56 8.34 1.65 12.84
CA SER A 56 7.44 2.71 12.38
C SER A 56 7.01 2.54 10.92
N ARG A 57 7.47 1.50 10.25
CA ARG A 57 7.18 1.28 8.83
C ARG A 57 6.76 -0.16 8.56
N GLU A 58 5.93 -0.35 7.54
CA GLU A 58 5.55 -1.68 7.07
C GLU A 58 5.16 -1.61 5.59
N TRP A 59 5.62 -2.60 4.84
CA TRP A 59 5.17 -2.83 3.46
C TRP A 59 4.24 -4.02 3.44
N MET A 60 3.12 -3.90 2.72
CA MET A 60 2.16 -4.99 2.53
C MET A 60 1.98 -5.26 1.05
N THR A 61 1.75 -6.53 0.71
CA THR A 61 1.44 -6.94 -0.65
C THR A 61 -0.05 -7.24 -0.74
N ILE A 62 -0.70 -6.69 -1.77
CA ILE A 62 -2.10 -6.96 -2.05
C ILE A 62 -2.16 -8.16 -2.99
N VAL A 63 -2.88 -9.20 -2.59
CA VAL A 63 -2.96 -10.47 -3.33
C VAL A 63 -4.42 -10.77 -3.66
N GLU A 64 -4.68 -11.22 -4.89
CA GLU A 64 -6.01 -11.70 -5.27
C GLU A 64 -6.25 -13.05 -4.61
N LYS A 65 -7.33 -13.18 -3.85
CA LYS A 65 -7.58 -14.35 -3.04
C LYS A 65 -7.81 -15.63 -3.88
N SER A 66 -8.53 -15.51 -4.98
CA SER A 66 -8.88 -16.65 -5.83
C SER A 66 -7.68 -17.25 -6.56
N SER A 67 -6.80 -16.42 -7.09
CA SER A 67 -5.66 -16.86 -7.91
C SER A 67 -4.34 -16.87 -7.14
N LYS A 68 -4.29 -16.26 -5.96
CA LYS A 68 -3.07 -16.03 -5.17
C LYS A 68 -2.05 -15.15 -5.90
N LYS A 69 -2.51 -14.36 -6.87
CA LYS A 69 -1.66 -13.48 -7.67
C LYS A 69 -1.43 -12.16 -6.96
N PRO A 70 -0.17 -11.74 -6.78
CA PRO A 70 0.11 -10.40 -6.25
C PRO A 70 -0.38 -9.32 -7.21
N LEU A 71 -1.07 -8.32 -6.68
CA LEU A 71 -1.70 -7.26 -7.48
C LEU A 71 -1.12 -5.88 -7.22
N GLY A 72 -0.60 -5.62 -6.04
CA GLY A 72 -0.17 -4.28 -5.67
C GLY A 72 0.54 -4.22 -4.33
N LYS A 73 0.76 -3.00 -3.86
CA LYS A 73 1.57 -2.71 -2.68
C LYS A 73 0.93 -1.61 -1.84
N ILE A 74 1.12 -1.70 -0.52
CA ILE A 74 0.80 -0.63 0.42
C ILE A 74 2.06 -0.32 1.21
N ASP A 75 2.42 0.97 1.28
CA ASP A 75 3.54 1.47 2.09
C ASP A 75 2.96 2.27 3.27
N ILE A 76 3.17 1.75 4.48
CA ILE A 76 2.70 2.39 5.71
C ILE A 76 3.91 2.99 6.42
N THR A 77 3.77 4.24 6.82
CA THR A 77 4.84 4.98 7.50
C THR A 77 4.30 5.63 8.79
N ASN A 78 5.22 6.13 9.60
CA ASN A 78 4.87 6.87 10.83
C ASN A 78 3.92 6.10 11.75
N ILE A 79 4.12 4.78 11.86
CA ILE A 79 3.38 3.97 12.82
C ILE A 79 3.83 4.39 14.22
N ASP A 80 2.92 4.94 14.99
CA ASP A 80 3.21 5.51 16.31
C ASP A 80 2.30 4.87 17.34
N SER A 81 2.85 3.97 18.14
CA SER A 81 2.08 3.25 19.17
C SER A 81 1.78 4.11 20.40
N ILE A 82 2.47 5.22 20.57
CA ILE A 82 2.23 6.14 21.69
C ILE A 82 1.02 7.02 21.39
N ASN A 83 0.94 7.55 20.17
CA ASN A 83 -0.16 8.43 19.75
C ASN A 83 -1.26 7.68 19.00
N ASP A 84 -1.12 6.37 18.83
CA ASP A 84 -2.08 5.50 18.14
C ASP A 84 -2.42 6.02 16.73
N SER A 85 -1.38 6.33 15.96
CA SER A 85 -1.52 6.88 14.61
C SER A 85 -0.63 6.16 13.60
N LEU A 86 -1.01 6.25 12.33
CA LEU A 86 -0.17 5.80 11.22
C LEU A 86 -0.53 6.58 9.95
N ASN A 87 0.35 6.51 8.97
CA ASN A 87 0.16 7.16 7.68
C ASN A 87 0.27 6.11 6.56
N ILE A 88 -0.71 6.11 5.66
CA ILE A 88 -0.64 5.32 4.44
C ILE A 88 0.02 6.20 3.38
N ALA A 89 1.31 5.96 3.14
CA ALA A 89 2.08 6.80 2.24
C ALA A 89 1.76 6.53 0.78
N ILE A 90 1.64 5.25 0.43
CA ILE A 90 1.44 4.83 -0.96
C ILE A 90 0.55 3.58 -0.97
N ILE A 91 -0.40 3.55 -1.89
CA ILE A 91 -1.15 2.35 -2.26
C ILE A 91 -1.31 2.35 -3.77
N TYR A 92 -1.00 1.22 -4.41
CA TYR A 92 -1.24 1.08 -5.85
C TYR A 92 -1.60 -0.36 -6.21
N LEU A 93 -2.34 -0.50 -7.32
CA LEU A 93 -2.58 -1.77 -7.99
C LEU A 93 -1.79 -1.72 -9.30
N ALA A 94 -0.82 -2.62 -9.43
CA ALA A 94 0.04 -2.67 -10.61
C ALA A 94 -0.59 -3.44 -11.76
N ASP A 95 -1.51 -4.35 -11.46
CA ASP A 95 -2.20 -5.15 -12.48
C ASP A 95 -3.38 -4.36 -13.01
N GLU A 96 -3.29 -3.94 -14.28
CA GLU A 96 -4.34 -3.15 -14.93
C GLU A 96 -5.66 -3.91 -15.00
N THR A 97 -5.62 -5.24 -15.11
CA THR A 97 -6.84 -6.05 -15.16
C THR A 97 -7.58 -6.08 -13.83
N ALA A 98 -6.88 -5.79 -12.74
CA ALA A 98 -7.48 -5.72 -11.40
C ALA A 98 -8.10 -4.35 -11.11
N ARG A 99 -7.74 -3.32 -11.88
CA ARG A 99 -8.30 -1.98 -11.73
C ARG A 99 -9.75 -1.98 -12.17
N GLY A 100 -10.58 -1.21 -11.49
CA GLY A 100 -12.01 -1.13 -11.80
C GLY A 100 -12.85 -2.24 -11.16
N LYS A 101 -12.22 -3.19 -10.46
CA LYS A 101 -12.94 -4.25 -9.72
C LYS A 101 -13.23 -3.89 -8.27
N GLY A 102 -12.82 -2.71 -7.83
CA GLY A 102 -13.01 -2.27 -6.45
C GLY A 102 -11.98 -2.83 -5.47
N TYR A 103 -10.91 -3.46 -5.94
CA TYR A 103 -9.88 -4.05 -5.06
C TYR A 103 -9.12 -3.01 -4.26
N GLY A 104 -8.87 -1.83 -4.84
CA GLY A 104 -8.24 -0.72 -4.12
C GLY A 104 -9.08 -0.27 -2.95
N THR A 105 -10.38 -0.09 -3.16
CA THR A 105 -11.33 0.29 -2.11
C THR A 105 -11.42 -0.81 -1.05
N GLU A 106 -11.54 -2.05 -1.47
CA GLU A 106 -11.63 -3.20 -0.56
C GLU A 106 -10.37 -3.33 0.30
N SER A 107 -9.19 -3.13 -0.30
CA SER A 107 -7.90 -3.15 0.42
C SER A 107 -7.84 -2.06 1.47
N MET A 108 -8.22 -0.84 1.10
CA MET A 108 -8.17 0.31 1.99
C MET A 108 -9.16 0.15 3.15
N GLU A 109 -10.38 -0.30 2.86
CA GLU A 109 -11.38 -0.53 3.90
C GLU A 109 -10.94 -1.62 4.88
N ALA A 110 -10.35 -2.70 4.39
CA ALA A 110 -9.84 -3.78 5.23
C ALA A 110 -8.70 -3.30 6.12
N LEU A 111 -7.78 -2.51 5.57
CA LEU A 111 -6.67 -1.95 6.32
C LEU A 111 -7.14 -0.98 7.40
N LEU A 112 -8.09 -0.11 7.07
CA LEU A 112 -8.65 0.84 8.04
C LEU A 112 -9.36 0.11 9.17
N ARG A 113 -10.15 -0.91 8.86
CA ARG A 113 -10.83 -1.70 9.87
C ARG A 113 -9.82 -2.38 10.80
N HIS A 114 -8.78 -2.97 10.24
CA HIS A 114 -7.72 -3.60 11.02
C HIS A 114 -7.03 -2.59 11.93
N ALA A 115 -6.71 -1.41 11.40
CA ALA A 115 -6.05 -0.36 12.18
C ALA A 115 -6.91 0.09 13.36
N PHE A 116 -8.18 0.40 13.11
CA PHE A 116 -9.06 0.93 14.16
C PHE A 116 -9.53 -0.14 15.13
N GLU A 117 -9.89 -1.32 14.66
CA GLU A 117 -10.49 -2.36 15.50
C GLU A 117 -9.47 -3.25 16.20
N GLU A 118 -8.39 -3.63 15.53
CA GLU A 118 -7.41 -4.57 16.06
C GLU A 118 -6.16 -3.91 16.65
N LEU A 119 -5.66 -2.85 16.00
CA LEU A 119 -4.47 -2.14 16.49
C LEU A 119 -4.80 -1.00 17.45
N GLY A 120 -6.09 -0.64 17.59
CA GLY A 120 -6.50 0.47 18.42
C GLY A 120 -6.05 1.83 17.93
N THR A 121 -5.75 1.97 16.65
CA THR A 121 -5.31 3.22 16.05
C THR A 121 -6.43 4.25 16.12
N HIS A 122 -6.10 5.48 16.54
CA HIS A 122 -7.07 6.58 16.60
C HIS A 122 -7.03 7.47 15.38
N ARG A 123 -5.90 7.51 14.68
CA ARG A 123 -5.71 8.42 13.57
C ARG A 123 -4.98 7.73 12.42
N VAL A 124 -5.57 7.77 11.23
CA VAL A 124 -4.95 7.31 10.00
C VAL A 124 -4.92 8.47 9.02
N THR A 125 -3.75 8.75 8.46
CA THR A 125 -3.59 9.75 7.41
C THR A 125 -3.20 9.07 6.11
N VAL A 126 -3.46 9.73 4.98
CA VAL A 126 -3.06 9.25 3.66
C VAL A 126 -2.30 10.34 2.93
N SER A 127 -1.36 9.94 2.10
CA SER A 127 -0.56 10.84 1.28
C SER A 127 -0.84 10.56 -0.20
N HIS A 128 -0.96 11.60 -1.02
CA HIS A 128 -1.08 11.47 -2.47
C HIS A 128 -0.64 12.79 -3.13
N PHE A 129 -0.35 12.73 -4.42
CA PHE A 129 -0.14 13.96 -5.17
C PHE A 129 -1.43 14.76 -5.27
N PRO A 130 -1.37 16.10 -5.20
CA PRO A 130 -2.56 16.94 -5.39
C PRO A 130 -3.26 16.69 -6.73
N ASP A 131 -2.52 16.33 -7.77
CA ASP A 131 -3.06 16.08 -9.11
C ASP A 131 -3.51 14.63 -9.33
N ASP A 132 -3.31 13.75 -8.35
CA ASP A 132 -3.76 12.36 -8.46
C ASP A 132 -5.25 12.26 -8.12
N LYS A 133 -6.09 12.49 -9.12
CA LYS A 133 -7.54 12.50 -8.95
C LYS A 133 -8.11 11.13 -8.61
N VAL A 134 -7.48 10.07 -9.08
CA VAL A 134 -7.92 8.70 -8.79
C VAL A 134 -7.75 8.40 -7.31
N ALA A 135 -6.58 8.68 -6.76
CA ALA A 135 -6.32 8.49 -5.33
C ALA A 135 -7.18 9.44 -4.49
N SER A 136 -7.27 10.70 -4.89
CA SER A 136 -8.09 11.69 -4.19
C SER A 136 -9.55 11.27 -4.12
N ASN A 137 -10.13 10.80 -5.22
CA ASN A 137 -11.51 10.33 -5.27
C ASN A 137 -11.71 9.11 -4.38
N LEU A 138 -10.77 8.16 -4.41
CA LEU A 138 -10.82 6.97 -3.55
C LEU A 138 -10.81 7.36 -2.08
N TYR A 139 -9.91 8.23 -1.68
CA TYR A 139 -9.78 8.66 -0.29
C TYR A 139 -11.01 9.45 0.18
N THR A 140 -11.55 10.31 -0.67
CA THR A 140 -12.78 11.05 -0.35
C THR A 140 -13.96 10.09 -0.16
N LYS A 141 -14.08 9.10 -1.03
CA LYS A 141 -15.13 8.08 -0.95
C LYS A 141 -15.06 7.30 0.36
N LEU A 142 -13.84 7.08 0.89
CA LEU A 142 -13.62 6.37 2.14
C LEU A 142 -13.73 7.26 3.38
N GLY A 143 -14.01 8.55 3.21
CA GLY A 143 -14.22 9.48 4.32
C GLY A 143 -12.99 10.27 4.76
N PHE A 144 -11.89 10.22 4.05
CA PHE A 144 -10.73 11.09 4.32
C PHE A 144 -11.02 12.52 3.88
N ARG A 145 -10.44 13.44 4.60
CA ARG A 145 -10.61 14.88 4.34
C ARG A 145 -9.33 15.57 3.95
#